data_e8f22cc84881febe74dcc38210ae24ec
#
_entry.id   e8f22cc84881febe74dcc38210ae24ec
#
_cell.length_a   1.000
_cell.length_b   1.000
_cell.length_c   1.000
_cell.angle_alpha   90.00
_cell.angle_beta   90.00
_cell.angle_gamma   90.00
#
_symmetry.space_group_name_H-M   'P 1'
#
loop_
_entity.id
_entity.type
_entity.pdbx_description
1 polymer ?
#
loop_
_entity_poly.entity_id
_entity_poly.type
_entity_poly.pdbx_seq_one_letter_code
_entity_poly.pdbx_strand_id
1 'polypeptide(L)'
;MSGNNIATELTDSVRKVSAPTVYDLIRYIEEAYVVGRAERYDIRGKKKLRFEAKEYVCDLGLFHLRKNRVKDEWNCIVETAVYNELISRGMQVYVGKLHKSEIDFVVERDGRRCYVQVAYVMASEATIDREFGALEAIDDNYPKYVVSMDPVTASRNGITHVRLIDFLRDESLLRLG
;
A
#
# COMPACT_ATOMS: atom_id res chain seq x y z
N MET A 1 4.62 -8.18 -7.35
CA MET A 1 5.48 -9.00 -8.26
C MET A 1 5.36 -10.45 -7.82
N SER A 2 5.28 -11.44 -8.71
CA SER A 2 5.21 -12.85 -8.29
C SER A 2 6.61 -13.41 -8.06
N GLY A 3 6.75 -14.43 -7.17
CA GLY A 3 8.03 -15.10 -6.94
C GLY A 3 8.64 -15.70 -8.21
N ASN A 4 7.80 -16.08 -9.18
CA ASN A 4 8.27 -16.56 -10.50
C ASN A 4 8.95 -15.44 -11.30
N ASN A 5 8.41 -14.22 -11.31
CA ASN A 5 9.02 -13.09 -12.01
C ASN A 5 10.36 -12.71 -11.38
N ILE A 6 10.43 -12.70 -10.04
CA ILE A 6 11.67 -12.45 -9.30
C ILE A 6 12.71 -13.53 -9.60
N ALA A 7 12.32 -14.81 -9.64
CA ALA A 7 13.22 -15.90 -9.97
C ALA A 7 13.79 -15.76 -11.39
N THR A 8 13.00 -15.32 -12.35
CA THR A 8 13.44 -15.06 -13.73
C THR A 8 14.47 -13.93 -13.76
N GLU A 9 14.17 -12.77 -13.16
CA GLU A 9 15.10 -11.63 -13.12
C GLU A 9 16.43 -11.97 -12.41
N LEU A 10 16.39 -12.72 -11.31
CA LEU A 10 17.59 -13.14 -10.59
C LEU A 10 18.41 -14.14 -11.39
N THR A 11 17.77 -15.04 -12.14
CA THR A 11 18.44 -16.02 -13.00
C THR A 11 19.20 -15.34 -14.14
N ASP A 12 18.62 -14.27 -14.70
CA ASP A 12 19.25 -13.51 -15.79
C ASP A 12 20.43 -12.65 -15.32
N SER A 13 20.48 -12.32 -14.01
CA SER A 13 21.47 -11.36 -13.49
C SER A 13 22.67 -11.98 -12.77
N VAL A 14 22.54 -13.12 -12.06
CA VAL A 14 23.62 -13.60 -11.16
C VAL A 14 23.73 -15.13 -11.03
N ARG A 15 22.63 -15.88 -10.94
CA ARG A 15 22.62 -17.34 -10.69
C ARG A 15 21.25 -17.92 -10.96
N LYS A 16 21.22 -19.19 -11.40
CA LYS A 16 19.98 -19.95 -11.58
C LYS A 16 19.27 -20.13 -10.21
N VAL A 17 18.18 -19.40 -9.98
CA VAL A 17 17.42 -19.44 -8.72
C VAL A 17 16.02 -19.97 -8.99
N SER A 18 15.59 -20.96 -8.21
CA SER A 18 14.25 -21.54 -8.36
C SER A 18 13.19 -20.69 -7.66
N ALA A 19 11.95 -20.71 -8.14
CA ALA A 19 10.84 -20.01 -7.49
C ALA A 19 10.64 -20.43 -6.01
N PRO A 20 10.71 -21.70 -5.61
CA PRO A 20 10.68 -22.09 -4.20
C PRO A 20 11.76 -21.39 -3.36
N THR A 21 12.99 -21.31 -3.87
CA THR A 21 14.09 -20.62 -3.18
C THR A 21 13.80 -19.14 -2.98
N VAL A 22 13.17 -18.47 -3.98
CA VAL A 22 12.76 -17.06 -3.86
C VAL A 22 11.70 -16.91 -2.77
N TYR A 23 10.71 -17.79 -2.69
CA TYR A 23 9.71 -17.74 -1.63
C TYR A 23 10.30 -17.96 -0.24
N ASP A 24 11.27 -18.86 -0.10
CA ASP A 24 11.99 -19.06 1.16
C ASP A 24 12.78 -17.80 1.56
N LEU A 25 13.47 -17.16 0.61
CA LEU A 25 14.19 -15.90 0.86
C LEU A 25 13.23 -14.77 1.29
N ILE A 26 12.09 -14.62 0.61
CA ILE A 26 11.06 -13.65 1.00
C ILE A 26 10.61 -13.92 2.44
N ARG A 27 10.31 -15.16 2.78
CA ARG A 27 9.92 -15.54 4.14
C ARG A 27 11.01 -15.19 5.17
N TYR A 28 12.28 -15.43 4.88
CA TYR A 28 13.37 -15.10 5.80
C TYR A 28 13.51 -13.58 6.03
N ILE A 29 13.34 -12.76 4.99
CA ILE A 29 13.40 -11.31 5.15
C ILE A 29 12.16 -10.75 5.84
N GLU A 30 10.98 -11.41 5.72
CA GLU A 30 9.78 -11.13 6.51
C GLU A 30 10.02 -11.47 7.99
N GLU A 31 10.53 -12.67 8.30
CA GLU A 31 10.87 -13.13 9.66
C GLU A 31 11.95 -12.26 10.32
N ALA A 32 12.86 -11.68 9.52
CA ALA A 32 13.88 -10.74 9.98
C ALA A 32 13.37 -9.29 10.12
N TYR A 33 12.08 -9.03 9.89
CA TYR A 33 11.48 -7.69 9.92
C TYR A 33 12.12 -6.69 8.96
N VAL A 34 12.71 -7.16 7.86
CA VAL A 34 13.25 -6.29 6.79
C VAL A 34 12.13 -5.79 5.89
N VAL A 35 11.14 -6.65 5.66
CA VAL A 35 9.91 -6.30 4.94
C VAL A 35 8.68 -6.73 5.74
N GLY A 36 7.63 -5.92 5.65
CA GLY A 36 6.29 -6.29 6.06
C GLY A 36 5.48 -6.76 4.86
N ARG A 37 4.45 -7.56 5.10
CA ARG A 37 3.60 -8.15 4.06
C ARG A 37 2.16 -7.72 4.20
N ALA A 38 1.57 -7.18 3.13
CA ALA A 38 0.15 -6.92 3.00
C ALA A 38 -0.49 -7.93 2.06
N GLU A 39 -1.36 -8.79 2.59
CA GLU A 39 -2.14 -9.73 1.79
C GLU A 39 -3.21 -8.97 0.99
N ARG A 40 -3.70 -9.56 -0.10
CA ARG A 40 -4.79 -8.96 -0.87
C ARG A 40 -6.15 -9.27 -0.25
N TYR A 41 -7.02 -8.27 -0.31
CA TYR A 41 -8.41 -8.35 0.14
C TYR A 41 -9.36 -8.04 -1.00
N ASP A 42 -10.23 -8.98 -1.34
CA ASP A 42 -11.33 -8.77 -2.30
C ASP A 42 -12.44 -7.96 -1.61
N ILE A 43 -12.54 -6.68 -1.95
CA ILE A 43 -13.48 -5.74 -1.32
C ILE A 43 -14.93 -6.17 -1.59
N ARG A 44 -15.24 -6.60 -2.81
CA ARG A 44 -16.59 -7.05 -3.19
C ARG A 44 -16.92 -8.41 -2.58
N GLY A 45 -15.99 -9.36 -2.67
CA GLY A 45 -16.15 -10.71 -2.13
C GLY A 45 -16.00 -10.78 -0.62
N LYS A 46 -15.58 -9.67 0.04
CA LYS A 46 -15.33 -9.55 1.49
C LYS A 46 -14.47 -10.69 2.04
N LYS A 47 -13.39 -11.04 1.32
CA LYS A 47 -12.51 -12.15 1.68
C LYS A 47 -11.05 -11.86 1.39
N LYS A 48 -10.17 -12.44 2.22
CA LYS A 48 -8.73 -12.43 1.99
C LYS A 48 -8.38 -13.36 0.83
N LEU A 49 -7.47 -12.90 -0.02
CA LEU A 49 -6.93 -13.69 -1.14
C LEU A 49 -5.59 -14.27 -0.69
N ARG A 50 -5.43 -15.58 -0.76
CA ARG A 50 -4.23 -16.29 -0.27
C ARG A 50 -3.00 -16.11 -1.17
N PHE A 51 -3.20 -15.66 -2.40
CA PHE A 51 -2.12 -15.51 -3.38
C PHE A 51 -1.97 -14.04 -3.74
N GLU A 52 -0.73 -13.61 -4.03
CA GLU A 52 -0.37 -12.24 -4.37
C GLU A 52 -0.43 -11.26 -3.18
N ALA A 53 0.62 -11.23 -2.38
CA ALA A 53 0.85 -10.16 -1.41
C ALA A 53 1.70 -9.04 -2.03
N LYS A 54 1.70 -7.88 -1.36
CA LYS A 54 2.62 -6.77 -1.64
C LYS A 54 3.55 -6.63 -0.44
N GLU A 55 4.84 -6.55 -0.70
CA GLU A 55 5.86 -6.42 0.33
C GLU A 55 6.28 -4.96 0.45
N TYR A 56 6.42 -4.47 1.69
CA TYR A 56 6.84 -3.11 2.05
C TYR A 56 8.09 -3.18 2.90
N VAL A 57 9.11 -2.41 2.57
CA VAL A 57 10.32 -2.34 3.41
C VAL A 57 9.99 -1.67 4.75
N CYS A 58 10.50 -2.22 5.85
CA CYS A 58 10.28 -1.64 7.17
C CYS A 58 11.12 -0.38 7.41
N ASP A 59 12.25 -0.23 6.72
CA ASP A 59 13.12 0.94 6.77
C ASP A 59 13.21 1.62 5.41
N LEU A 60 12.71 2.85 5.31
CA LEU A 60 12.75 3.65 4.09
C LEU A 60 14.18 3.94 3.61
N GLY A 61 15.19 3.88 4.49
CA GLY A 61 16.59 4.02 4.12
C GLY A 61 17.06 2.95 3.13
N LEU A 62 16.41 1.78 3.08
CA LEU A 62 16.72 0.73 2.13
C LEU A 62 16.48 1.13 0.67
N PHE A 63 15.59 2.09 0.39
CA PHE A 63 15.42 2.63 -0.97
C PHE A 63 16.70 3.29 -1.49
N HIS A 64 17.52 3.87 -0.62
CA HIS A 64 18.79 4.52 -1.00
C HIS A 64 19.89 3.53 -1.39
N LEU A 65 19.73 2.24 -1.06
CA LEU A 65 20.67 1.19 -1.46
C LEU A 65 20.54 0.79 -2.94
N ARG A 66 19.44 1.18 -3.58
CA ARG A 66 19.21 0.86 -5.00
C ARG A 66 20.06 1.76 -5.88
N LYS A 67 20.82 1.14 -6.81
CA LYS A 67 21.68 1.87 -7.77
C LYS A 67 20.89 2.59 -8.86
N ASN A 68 19.71 2.08 -9.24
CA ASN A 68 18.86 2.64 -10.29
C ASN A 68 17.57 3.20 -9.68
N ARG A 69 17.39 4.52 -9.77
CA ARG A 69 16.14 5.18 -9.38
C ARG A 69 15.04 4.87 -10.41
N VAL A 70 13.88 4.44 -9.93
CA VAL A 70 12.69 4.21 -10.76
C VAL A 70 11.87 5.50 -10.79
N LYS A 71 11.22 5.79 -11.93
CA LYS A 71 10.43 7.01 -12.14
C LYS A 71 9.34 7.23 -11.06
N ASP A 72 8.79 6.14 -10.51
CA ASP A 72 7.71 6.17 -9.51
C ASP A 72 8.18 5.93 -8.06
N GLU A 73 9.47 6.15 -7.79
CA GLU A 73 10.08 5.89 -6.48
C GLU A 73 9.38 6.66 -5.35
N TRP A 74 8.97 7.91 -5.59
CA TRP A 74 8.29 8.73 -4.59
C TRP A 74 6.92 8.18 -4.18
N ASN A 75 6.12 7.66 -5.14
CA ASN A 75 4.86 7.00 -4.81
C ASN A 75 5.09 5.77 -3.92
N CYS A 76 6.08 4.94 -4.25
CA CYS A 76 6.45 3.78 -3.44
C CYS A 76 6.92 4.16 -2.03
N ILE A 77 7.71 5.25 -1.90
CA ILE A 77 8.20 5.75 -0.60
C ILE A 77 7.03 6.23 0.26
N VAL A 78 6.13 7.04 -0.29
CA VAL A 78 4.97 7.58 0.43
C VAL A 78 4.02 6.46 0.83
N GLU A 79 3.74 5.53 -0.07
CA GLU A 79 2.91 4.37 0.21
C GLU A 79 3.52 3.49 1.32
N THR A 80 4.83 3.25 1.27
CA THR A 80 5.54 2.50 2.31
C THR A 80 5.51 3.21 3.65
N ALA A 81 5.66 4.55 3.68
CA ALA A 81 5.55 5.34 4.90
C ALA A 81 4.16 5.21 5.54
N VAL A 82 3.10 5.27 4.74
CA VAL A 82 1.72 5.08 5.20
C VAL A 82 1.52 3.65 5.72
N TYR A 83 2.00 2.64 5.00
CA TYR A 83 1.94 1.24 5.44
C TYR A 83 2.60 1.05 6.81
N ASN A 84 3.85 1.49 6.95
CA ASN A 84 4.62 1.35 8.19
C ASN A 84 3.92 2.06 9.36
N GLU A 85 3.37 3.24 9.14
CA GLU A 85 2.62 3.97 10.16
C GLU A 85 1.34 3.23 10.57
N LEU A 86 0.56 2.68 9.63
CA LEU A 86 -0.64 1.90 9.93
C LEU A 86 -0.30 0.65 10.75
N ILE A 87 0.79 -0.05 10.41
CA ILE A 87 1.27 -1.22 11.18
C ILE A 87 1.72 -0.80 12.59
N SER A 88 2.45 0.31 12.73
CA SER A 88 2.92 0.82 14.03
C SER A 88 1.77 1.16 14.98
N ARG A 89 0.62 1.58 14.42
CA ARG A 89 -0.64 1.83 15.16
C ARG A 89 -1.39 0.55 15.51
N GLY A 90 -0.84 -0.64 15.22
CA GLY A 90 -1.47 -1.94 15.51
C GLY A 90 -2.65 -2.28 14.60
N MET A 91 -2.70 -1.71 13.40
CA MET A 91 -3.75 -1.99 12.43
C MET A 91 -3.39 -3.20 11.56
N GLN A 92 -4.39 -3.96 11.12
CA GLN A 92 -4.26 -4.96 10.07
C GLN A 92 -4.42 -4.28 8.72
N VAL A 93 -3.43 -4.46 7.84
CA VAL A 93 -3.36 -3.77 6.56
C VAL A 93 -3.36 -4.78 5.42
N TYR A 94 -4.24 -4.57 4.46
CA TYR A 94 -4.36 -5.39 3.25
C TYR A 94 -4.32 -4.49 2.02
N VAL A 95 -3.92 -5.02 0.88
CA VAL A 95 -4.08 -4.38 -0.43
C VAL A 95 -5.48 -4.70 -0.96
N GLY A 96 -6.27 -3.68 -1.22
CA GLY A 96 -7.65 -3.84 -1.69
C GLY A 96 -7.70 -4.20 -3.18
N LYS A 97 -8.52 -5.18 -3.55
CA LYS A 97 -8.86 -5.49 -4.93
C LYS A 97 -10.34 -5.20 -5.19
N LEU A 98 -10.62 -4.30 -6.12
CA LEU A 98 -11.97 -3.97 -6.56
C LEU A 98 -12.07 -4.13 -8.07
N HIS A 99 -12.61 -5.25 -8.55
CA HIS A 99 -12.64 -5.61 -9.97
C HIS A 99 -11.24 -5.61 -10.61
N LYS A 100 -10.98 -4.61 -11.49
CA LYS A 100 -9.69 -4.40 -12.16
C LYS A 100 -8.82 -3.35 -11.48
N SER A 101 -9.37 -2.63 -10.48
CA SER A 101 -8.69 -1.57 -9.75
C SER A 101 -8.09 -2.09 -8.45
N GLU A 102 -7.01 -1.47 -8.02
CA GLU A 102 -6.37 -1.68 -6.72
C GLU A 102 -6.69 -0.49 -5.82
N ILE A 103 -6.98 -0.76 -4.55
CA ILE A 103 -7.01 0.22 -3.48
C ILE A 103 -5.76 -0.04 -2.64
N ASP A 104 -4.97 0.97 -2.38
CA ASP A 104 -3.67 0.78 -1.74
C ASP A 104 -3.82 0.06 -0.41
N PHE A 105 -4.76 0.51 0.44
CA PHE A 105 -4.97 -0.15 1.72
C PHE A 105 -6.45 -0.32 2.09
N VAL A 106 -6.76 -1.53 2.55
CA VAL A 106 -7.92 -1.87 3.38
C VAL A 106 -7.38 -2.04 4.79
N VAL A 107 -7.83 -1.21 5.71
CA VAL A 107 -7.31 -1.13 7.08
C VAL A 107 -8.36 -1.63 8.05
N GLU A 108 -7.99 -2.56 8.92
CA GLU A 108 -8.90 -3.15 9.91
C GLU A 108 -8.30 -3.13 11.31
N ARG A 109 -9.15 -2.89 12.31
CA ARG A 109 -8.86 -3.08 13.73
C ARG A 109 -10.16 -3.26 14.50
N ASP A 110 -10.26 -4.29 15.34
CA ASP A 110 -11.40 -4.58 16.23
C ASP A 110 -12.75 -4.63 15.48
N GLY A 111 -12.77 -5.23 14.28
CA GLY A 111 -13.96 -5.37 13.45
C GLY A 111 -14.39 -4.10 12.71
N ARG A 112 -13.67 -3.00 12.88
CA ARG A 112 -13.87 -1.74 12.16
C ARG A 112 -12.95 -1.66 10.95
N ARG A 113 -13.35 -0.89 9.94
CA ARG A 113 -12.63 -0.79 8.67
C ARG A 113 -12.59 0.62 8.13
N CYS A 114 -11.56 0.94 7.36
CA CYS A 114 -11.52 2.06 6.42
C CYS A 114 -10.72 1.71 5.17
N TYR A 115 -10.80 2.58 4.18
CA TYR A 115 -10.03 2.47 2.93
C TYR A 115 -9.09 3.67 2.80
N VAL A 116 -7.88 3.42 2.35
CA VAL A 116 -6.87 4.46 2.15
C VAL A 116 -6.26 4.32 0.77
N GLN A 117 -6.28 5.41 0.01
CA GLN A 117 -5.54 5.57 -1.22
C GLN A 117 -4.38 6.52 -0.97
N VAL A 118 -3.23 6.28 -1.59
CA VAL A 118 -2.01 7.04 -1.34
C VAL A 118 -1.47 7.62 -2.65
N ALA A 119 -1.19 8.91 -2.66
CA ALA A 119 -0.56 9.59 -3.79
C ALA A 119 0.65 10.39 -3.31
N TYR A 120 1.71 10.50 -4.13
CA TYR A 120 2.78 11.43 -3.83
C TYR A 120 2.25 12.87 -3.93
N VAL A 121 1.82 13.29 -5.10
CA VAL A 121 1.21 14.60 -5.35
C VAL A 121 0.13 14.43 -6.41
N MET A 122 -1.01 15.06 -6.20
CA MET A 122 -2.13 15.09 -7.14
C MET A 122 -2.10 16.37 -7.98
N ALA A 123 -1.08 16.48 -8.84
CA ALA A 123 -0.79 17.70 -9.59
C ALA A 123 -1.78 18.03 -10.73
N SER A 124 -2.70 17.12 -11.08
CA SER A 124 -3.68 17.31 -12.15
C SER A 124 -5.05 16.78 -11.76
N GLU A 125 -6.12 17.33 -12.35
CA GLU A 125 -7.48 16.83 -12.19
C GLU A 125 -7.60 15.35 -12.54
N ALA A 126 -6.92 14.90 -13.60
CA ALA A 126 -6.91 13.50 -13.99
C ALA A 126 -6.32 12.58 -12.89
N THR A 127 -5.29 13.05 -12.18
CA THR A 127 -4.74 12.32 -11.02
C THR A 127 -5.72 12.32 -9.86
N ILE A 128 -6.30 13.47 -9.54
CA ILE A 128 -7.33 13.59 -8.50
C ILE A 128 -8.49 12.64 -8.80
N ASP A 129 -9.02 12.67 -10.01
CA ASP A 129 -10.13 11.80 -10.43
C ASP A 129 -9.79 10.31 -10.36
N ARG A 130 -8.55 9.94 -10.64
CA ARG A 130 -8.10 8.56 -10.51
C ARG A 130 -8.08 8.11 -9.06
N GLU A 131 -7.46 8.88 -8.15
CA GLU A 131 -7.28 8.50 -6.75
C GLU A 131 -8.62 8.51 -5.99
N PHE A 132 -9.43 9.54 -6.17
CA PHE A 132 -10.76 9.59 -5.56
C PHE A 132 -11.72 8.61 -6.21
N GLY A 133 -11.71 8.49 -7.53
CA GLY A 133 -12.60 7.60 -8.28
C GLY A 133 -12.44 6.12 -7.91
N ALA A 134 -11.21 5.70 -7.57
CA ALA A 134 -10.97 4.35 -7.07
C ALA A 134 -11.75 4.08 -5.78
N LEU A 135 -11.78 5.03 -4.85
CA LEU A 135 -12.52 4.95 -3.58
C LEU A 135 -14.03 5.15 -3.76
N GLU A 136 -14.45 6.04 -4.68
CA GLU A 136 -15.86 6.28 -5.01
C GLU A 136 -16.55 5.02 -5.56
N ALA A 137 -15.79 4.15 -6.24
CA ALA A 137 -16.29 2.90 -6.79
C ALA A 137 -16.58 1.83 -5.72
N ILE A 138 -16.21 2.07 -4.45
CA ILE A 138 -16.51 1.16 -3.34
C ILE A 138 -17.92 1.46 -2.82
N ASP A 139 -18.84 0.51 -3.02
CA ASP A 139 -20.24 0.62 -2.60
C ASP A 139 -20.43 0.13 -1.16
N ASP A 140 -19.89 0.89 -0.21
CA ASP A 140 -20.14 0.73 1.22
C ASP A 140 -19.92 2.05 1.98
N ASN A 141 -20.30 2.06 3.28
CA ASN A 141 -20.30 3.24 4.13
C ASN A 141 -19.05 3.34 5.05
N TYR A 142 -18.03 2.52 4.84
CA TYR A 142 -16.80 2.65 5.61
C TYR A 142 -16.07 3.95 5.24
N PRO A 143 -15.39 4.60 6.21
CA PRO A 143 -14.60 5.79 5.95
C PRO A 143 -13.57 5.55 4.83
N LYS A 144 -13.39 6.57 4.01
CA LYS A 144 -12.48 6.54 2.87
C LYS A 144 -11.54 7.74 2.94
N TYR A 145 -10.26 7.52 2.73
CA TYR A 145 -9.22 8.52 2.85
C TYR A 145 -8.31 8.53 1.64
N VAL A 146 -7.90 9.73 1.22
CA VAL A 146 -6.76 9.93 0.34
C VAL A 146 -5.66 10.56 1.17
N VAL A 147 -4.47 9.96 1.18
CA VAL A 147 -3.28 10.51 1.86
C VAL A 147 -2.27 10.94 0.81
N SER A 148 -1.82 12.20 0.85
CA SER A 148 -0.83 12.71 -0.10
C SER A 148 0.12 13.75 0.50
N MET A 149 1.14 14.11 -0.28
CA MET A 149 2.08 15.19 0.05
C MET A 149 1.57 16.58 -0.35
N ASP A 150 0.37 16.67 -0.92
CA ASP A 150 -0.19 17.97 -1.32
C ASP A 150 -0.32 18.91 -0.12
N PRO A 151 0.04 20.20 -0.27
CA PRO A 151 0.01 21.16 0.83
C PRO A 151 -1.41 21.55 1.26
N VAL A 152 -2.38 21.42 0.36
CA VAL A 152 -3.78 21.77 0.56
C VAL A 152 -4.64 20.54 0.39
N THR A 153 -5.54 20.31 1.33
CA THR A 153 -6.49 19.18 1.27
C THR A 153 -7.75 19.56 0.49
N ALA A 154 -8.23 18.63 -0.33
CA ALA A 154 -9.45 18.77 -1.11
C ALA A 154 -10.32 17.50 -0.96
N SER A 155 -11.10 17.44 0.14
CA SER A 155 -12.05 16.33 0.36
C SER A 155 -13.18 16.37 -0.66
N ARG A 156 -13.64 15.21 -1.10
CA ARG A 156 -14.64 15.06 -2.16
C ARG A 156 -15.58 13.89 -1.88
N ASN A 157 -16.88 14.07 -2.06
CA ASN A 157 -17.89 13.00 -2.02
C ASN A 157 -17.82 12.11 -0.77
N GLY A 158 -17.58 12.70 0.41
CA GLY A 158 -17.44 11.97 1.67
C GLY A 158 -16.08 11.29 1.87
N ILE A 159 -15.17 11.40 0.92
CA ILE A 159 -13.78 10.95 1.02
C ILE A 159 -12.94 12.07 1.62
N THR A 160 -12.25 11.78 2.71
CA THR A 160 -11.41 12.75 3.40
C THR A 160 -10.01 12.76 2.83
N HIS A 161 -9.52 13.94 2.42
CA HIS A 161 -8.12 14.11 2.04
C HIS A 161 -7.29 14.54 3.25
N VAL A 162 -6.21 13.85 3.53
CA VAL A 162 -5.29 14.09 4.64
C VAL A 162 -3.88 14.28 4.11
N ARG A 163 -3.18 15.31 4.59
CA ARG A 163 -1.76 15.46 4.25
C ARG A 163 -0.94 14.39 4.96
N LEU A 164 0.04 13.82 4.27
CA LEU A 164 0.92 12.79 4.83
C LEU A 164 1.55 13.23 6.16
N ILE A 165 2.04 14.46 6.25
CA ILE A 165 2.70 14.96 7.46
C ILE A 165 1.74 15.02 8.66
N ASP A 166 0.47 15.37 8.44
CA ASP A 166 -0.53 15.40 9.49
C ASP A 166 -0.94 13.98 9.88
N PHE A 167 -1.11 13.09 8.90
CA PHE A 167 -1.37 11.67 9.14
C PHE A 167 -0.28 11.03 10.02
N LEU A 168 1.01 11.31 9.75
CA LEU A 168 2.13 10.76 10.53
C LEU A 168 2.24 11.35 11.95
N ARG A 169 1.63 12.53 12.21
CA ARG A 169 1.69 13.22 13.51
C ARG A 169 0.48 12.99 14.40
N ASP A 170 -0.67 12.72 13.81
CA ASP A 170 -1.94 12.64 14.53
C ASP A 170 -2.70 11.36 14.18
N GLU A 171 -2.70 10.43 15.14
CA GLU A 171 -3.40 9.16 15.00
C GLU A 171 -4.93 9.30 14.88
N SER A 172 -5.49 10.41 15.34
CA SER A 172 -6.95 10.64 15.36
C SER A 172 -7.53 10.96 13.98
N LEU A 173 -6.68 11.33 13.00
CA LEU A 173 -7.11 11.72 11.67
C LEU A 173 -7.68 10.57 10.84
N LEU A 174 -7.31 9.32 11.16
CA LEU A 174 -7.82 8.13 10.50
C LEU A 174 -8.76 7.38 11.44
N ARG A 175 -10.06 7.50 11.18
CA ARG A 175 -11.10 6.83 11.94
C ARG A 175 -11.56 5.58 11.22
N LEU A 176 -11.76 4.50 11.96
CA LEU A 176 -12.36 3.28 11.47
C LEU A 176 -13.87 3.31 11.74
N GLY A 177 -14.67 2.92 10.77
CA GLY A 177 -16.12 2.80 10.87
C GLY A 177 -16.61 1.39 11.19
#